data_6ba66490e21e2be6cb2019ed10619cbe
#
_entry.id   6ba66490e21e2be6cb2019ed10619cbe
#
_cell.length_a   1.000
_cell.length_b   1.000
_cell.length_c   1.000
_cell.angle_alpha   90.00
_cell.angle_beta   90.00
_cell.angle_gamma   90.00
#
_symmetry.space_group_name_H-M   'P 1'
#
loop_
_entity.id
_entity.type
_entity.pdbx_description
1 polymer ?
#
loop_
_entity_poly.entity_id
_entity_poly.type
_entity_poly.pdbx_seq_one_letter_code
_entity_poly.pdbx_strand_id
1 'polypeptide(L)'
;MTLRTIPWRTAVFLLALTGVAALGSPRLTAQEPSPDSPAPAETAPPAVLPTAKPAPAELVSPPTPELVRGKMTAWLAARGKADEATANRLAQLWAFGEQVPTPEELFQRTIATFQEFDPEVQALISQCDLTSASLAVPAAPLLERTADGAFFTSNLSLYFGHYLVQRQLYDEALALLENVPLAEVVDPATLLFCKAVCQHHLLQKEPGLATIDQLLKNTTGVPLRYATLAGLMQYDLQSLQDKSLDEVARRMFDVERRLSLARTGEKVQKREEEIITQLDEIIKKIEEQQGGGGGSGGNSNKSSAPAQDSVVKGSTGPGNVDPKKFKNTGEWGDLPPKERSKAKEDIARKFGAHYAEAVEKFNLKQAGRPARKAKP
;
A
#
# COMPACT_ATOMS: atom_id res chain seq x y z
N MET A 1 -11.01 -40.96 11.36
CA MET A 1 -10.73 -39.52 11.59
C MET A 1 -10.45 -38.90 10.24
N THR A 2 -11.43 -38.26 9.66
CA THR A 2 -11.33 -37.67 8.30
C THR A 2 -10.53 -36.38 8.38
N LEU A 3 -9.37 -36.35 7.74
CA LEU A 3 -8.55 -35.14 7.53
C LEU A 3 -9.39 -34.10 6.78
N ARG A 4 -9.82 -33.05 7.48
CA ARG A 4 -10.35 -31.85 6.84
C ARG A 4 -9.20 -31.15 6.12
N THR A 5 -9.02 -31.49 4.86
CA THR A 5 -8.21 -30.66 3.95
C THR A 5 -8.93 -29.33 3.78
N ILE A 6 -8.35 -28.27 4.29
CA ILE A 6 -8.85 -26.91 4.07
C ILE A 6 -8.60 -26.61 2.59
N PRO A 7 -9.65 -26.44 1.78
CA PRO A 7 -9.46 -26.16 0.36
C PRO A 7 -8.95 -24.73 0.17
N TRP A 8 -7.72 -24.60 -0.24
CA TRP A 8 -7.10 -23.33 -0.68
C TRP A 8 -7.84 -22.66 -1.85
N ARG A 9 -8.88 -23.32 -2.36
CA ARG A 9 -9.52 -22.96 -3.65
C ARG A 9 -10.51 -21.81 -3.59
N THR A 10 -10.87 -21.25 -2.44
CA THR A 10 -12.02 -20.30 -2.36
C THR A 10 -11.74 -18.93 -1.73
N ALA A 11 -10.50 -18.48 -1.64
CA ALA A 11 -10.24 -17.07 -1.40
C ALA A 11 -10.02 -16.34 -2.75
N VAL A 12 -11.11 -16.16 -3.51
CA VAL A 12 -11.13 -15.22 -4.64
C VAL A 12 -11.10 -13.82 -4.05
N PHE A 13 -9.96 -13.16 -4.15
CA PHE A 13 -9.87 -11.72 -3.94
C PHE A 13 -10.73 -11.02 -4.99
N LEU A 14 -11.92 -10.60 -4.63
CA LEU A 14 -12.67 -9.59 -5.37
C LEU A 14 -12.01 -8.24 -5.10
N LEU A 15 -11.01 -7.90 -5.91
CA LEU A 15 -10.57 -6.51 -6.07
C LEU A 15 -11.69 -5.80 -6.84
N ALA A 16 -12.46 -4.96 -6.16
CA ALA A 16 -13.39 -4.05 -6.80
C ALA A 16 -12.58 -3.01 -7.60
N LEU A 17 -12.37 -3.27 -8.89
CA LEU A 17 -11.92 -2.26 -9.84
C LEU A 17 -13.14 -1.36 -10.16
N THR A 18 -13.18 -0.16 -9.56
CA THR A 18 -14.05 0.91 -10.07
C THR A 18 -13.41 1.48 -11.34
N GLY A 19 -14.01 1.20 -12.47
CA GLY A 19 -13.58 1.68 -13.78
C GLY A 19 -13.68 3.20 -13.89
N VAL A 20 -12.59 3.84 -14.24
CA VAL A 20 -12.55 5.23 -14.73
C VAL A 20 -12.64 5.18 -16.25
N ALA A 21 -13.71 5.76 -16.78
CA ALA A 21 -13.97 5.89 -18.21
C ALA A 21 -12.93 6.79 -18.88
N ALA A 22 -12.35 6.29 -19.97
CA ALA A 22 -11.45 7.03 -20.84
C ALA A 22 -12.22 8.12 -21.62
N LEU A 23 -11.86 9.37 -21.41
CA LEU A 23 -12.22 10.48 -22.30
C LEU A 23 -11.06 10.73 -23.27
N GLY A 24 -11.41 10.75 -24.55
CA GLY A 24 -10.48 10.81 -25.67
C GLY A 24 -9.62 12.08 -25.72
N SER A 25 -8.37 11.90 -26.11
CA SER A 25 -7.38 12.95 -26.35
C SER A 25 -7.51 13.49 -27.80
N PRO A 26 -7.47 14.81 -28.01
CA PRO A 26 -7.35 15.36 -29.36
C PRO A 26 -5.90 15.25 -29.86
N ARG A 27 -5.76 14.86 -31.11
CA ARG A 27 -4.49 14.86 -31.86
C ARG A 27 -4.00 16.28 -32.06
N LEU A 28 -2.80 16.59 -31.57
CA LEU A 28 -2.03 17.76 -31.97
C LEU A 28 -1.13 17.39 -33.16
N THR A 29 -1.30 18.06 -34.25
CA THR A 29 -0.45 18.02 -35.44
C THR A 29 0.89 18.68 -35.15
N ALA A 30 1.97 17.98 -35.45
CA ALA A 30 3.34 18.50 -35.37
C ALA A 30 3.58 19.51 -36.49
N GLN A 31 4.13 20.67 -36.12
CA GLN A 31 4.61 21.72 -37.01
C GLN A 31 6.13 21.57 -37.14
N GLU A 32 6.61 21.42 -38.36
CA GLU A 32 8.04 21.34 -38.66
C GLU A 32 8.77 22.68 -38.36
N PRO A 33 9.99 22.65 -37.82
CA PRO A 33 10.78 23.86 -37.61
C PRO A 33 11.59 24.22 -38.87
N SER A 34 11.59 25.53 -39.19
CA SER A 34 12.39 26.16 -40.23
C SER A 34 13.89 26.13 -39.92
N PRO A 35 14.76 26.02 -40.94
CA PRO A 35 16.21 25.99 -40.76
C PRO A 35 16.77 27.42 -40.80
N ASP A 36 17.14 27.98 -39.65
CA ASP A 36 18.16 29.04 -39.52
C ASP A 36 18.27 29.45 -38.05
N SER A 37 19.25 28.87 -37.36
CA SER A 37 19.88 29.46 -36.16
C SER A 37 21.20 28.75 -35.87
N PRO A 38 22.29 29.51 -35.60
CA PRO A 38 23.61 28.92 -35.42
C PRO A 38 23.72 28.18 -34.07
N ALA A 39 24.38 27.02 -34.12
CA ALA A 39 24.61 26.14 -33.00
C ALA A 39 25.47 26.78 -31.89
N PRO A 40 25.12 26.62 -30.61
CA PRO A 40 26.03 26.87 -29.51
C PRO A 40 27.05 25.73 -29.34
N ALA A 41 28.26 26.07 -28.98
CA ALA A 41 29.40 25.18 -28.81
C ALA A 41 29.14 24.00 -27.90
N GLU A 42 29.49 22.82 -28.41
CA GLU A 42 29.40 21.50 -27.78
C GLU A 42 30.41 21.40 -26.63
N THR A 43 29.90 21.48 -25.40
CA THR A 43 30.68 21.09 -24.20
C THR A 43 30.54 19.59 -24.03
N ALA A 44 31.62 18.86 -24.21
CA ALA A 44 31.68 17.42 -24.06
C ALA A 44 31.12 16.98 -22.69
N PRO A 45 30.21 15.96 -22.64
CA PRO A 45 29.74 15.44 -21.38
C PRO A 45 30.85 14.68 -20.63
N PRO A 46 30.87 14.72 -19.28
CA PRO A 46 31.83 13.95 -18.50
C PRO A 46 31.66 12.46 -18.79
N ALA A 47 32.78 11.75 -18.95
CA ALA A 47 32.84 10.32 -19.21
C ALA A 47 32.04 9.56 -18.15
N VAL A 48 30.92 8.99 -18.57
CA VAL A 48 30.16 8.03 -17.76
C VAL A 48 30.99 6.76 -17.68
N LEU A 49 31.52 6.47 -16.49
CA LEU A 49 32.11 5.17 -16.18
C LEU A 49 31.10 4.07 -16.56
N PRO A 50 31.52 3.00 -17.22
CA PRO A 50 30.61 1.91 -17.56
C PRO A 50 30.06 1.32 -16.29
N THR A 51 28.76 1.52 -16.04
CA THR A 51 28.03 0.79 -15.01
C THR A 51 28.15 -0.69 -15.32
N ALA A 52 28.80 -1.42 -14.42
CA ALA A 52 28.93 -2.86 -14.53
C ALA A 52 27.55 -3.45 -14.85
N LYS A 53 27.49 -4.21 -15.97
CA LYS A 53 26.28 -4.95 -16.35
C LYS A 53 25.89 -5.82 -15.14
N PRO A 54 24.67 -5.71 -14.62
CA PRO A 54 24.25 -6.52 -13.50
C PRO A 54 24.45 -7.99 -13.88
N ALA A 55 25.05 -8.77 -12.96
CA ALA A 55 25.21 -10.20 -13.13
C ALA A 55 23.84 -10.82 -13.50
N PRO A 56 23.79 -11.81 -14.40
CA PRO A 56 22.54 -12.46 -14.75
C PRO A 56 21.88 -12.96 -13.46
N ALA A 57 20.66 -12.51 -13.20
CA ALA A 57 19.93 -12.91 -12.02
C ALA A 57 19.76 -14.44 -12.05
N GLU A 58 20.12 -15.09 -10.97
CA GLU A 58 20.04 -16.54 -10.84
C GLU A 58 18.59 -17.01 -10.98
N LEU A 59 18.37 -18.00 -11.88
CA LEU A 59 17.04 -18.53 -12.11
C LEU A 59 16.60 -19.37 -10.92
N VAL A 60 15.53 -18.95 -10.27
CA VAL A 60 14.94 -19.64 -9.13
C VAL A 60 13.95 -20.69 -9.64
N SER A 61 14.21 -21.95 -9.29
CA SER A 61 13.34 -23.08 -9.64
C SER A 61 12.85 -23.78 -8.38
N PRO A 62 11.59 -24.24 -8.36
CA PRO A 62 11.09 -25.03 -7.24
C PRO A 62 11.89 -26.35 -7.15
N PRO A 63 12.14 -26.87 -5.94
CA PRO A 63 12.85 -28.11 -5.74
C PRO A 63 12.04 -29.30 -6.26
N THR A 64 12.73 -30.37 -6.67
CA THR A 64 12.04 -31.61 -7.10
C THR A 64 11.38 -32.31 -5.91
N PRO A 65 10.32 -33.12 -6.14
CA PRO A 65 9.65 -33.87 -5.08
C PRO A 65 10.59 -34.77 -4.30
N GLU A 66 11.59 -35.37 -4.98
CA GLU A 66 12.58 -36.27 -4.36
C GLU A 66 13.48 -35.50 -3.40
N LEU A 67 13.93 -34.30 -3.80
CA LEU A 67 14.77 -33.45 -2.96
C LEU A 67 14.02 -33.01 -1.70
N VAL A 68 12.76 -32.59 -1.85
CA VAL A 68 11.92 -32.19 -0.72
C VAL A 68 11.66 -33.35 0.21
N ARG A 69 11.36 -34.55 -0.32
CA ARG A 69 11.18 -35.76 0.45
C ARG A 69 12.47 -36.13 1.22
N GLY A 70 13.64 -35.98 0.59
CA GLY A 70 14.93 -36.19 1.26
C GLY A 70 15.15 -35.22 2.42
N LYS A 71 14.90 -33.91 2.22
CA LYS A 71 14.95 -32.90 3.30
C LYS A 71 13.98 -33.24 4.44
N MET A 72 12.77 -33.72 4.11
CA MET A 72 11.77 -34.13 5.10
C MET A 72 12.22 -35.34 5.90
N THR A 73 12.78 -36.37 5.25
CA THR A 73 13.33 -37.55 5.93
C THR A 73 14.48 -37.16 6.87
N ALA A 74 15.38 -36.28 6.43
CA ALA A 74 16.47 -35.78 7.25
C ALA A 74 15.96 -34.99 8.48
N TRP A 75 14.94 -34.19 8.32
CA TRP A 75 14.28 -33.46 9.42
C TRP A 75 13.67 -34.40 10.45
N LEU A 76 12.94 -35.46 10.00
CA LEU A 76 12.39 -36.49 10.90
C LEU A 76 13.47 -37.27 11.64
N ALA A 77 14.55 -37.65 10.93
CA ALA A 77 15.69 -38.35 11.54
C ALA A 77 16.37 -37.49 12.61
N ALA A 78 16.58 -36.20 12.36
CA ALA A 78 17.14 -35.28 13.35
C ALA A 78 16.30 -35.17 14.63
N ARG A 79 15.01 -35.45 14.55
CA ARG A 79 14.07 -35.49 15.69
C ARG A 79 13.91 -36.88 16.31
N GLY A 80 14.77 -37.84 15.94
CA GLY A 80 14.68 -39.18 16.44
C GLY A 80 13.51 -40.02 15.93
N LYS A 81 12.84 -39.57 14.85
CA LYS A 81 11.71 -40.25 14.21
C LYS A 81 12.17 -40.94 12.91
N ALA A 82 13.06 -41.90 13.04
CA ALA A 82 13.61 -42.67 11.91
C ALA A 82 13.14 -44.14 11.90
N ASP A 83 12.07 -44.45 12.63
CA ASP A 83 11.50 -45.79 12.68
C ASP A 83 10.70 -46.14 11.41
N GLU A 84 10.49 -47.46 11.23
CA GLU A 84 9.79 -47.99 10.05
C GLU A 84 8.32 -47.49 9.95
N ALA A 85 7.66 -47.29 11.07
CA ALA A 85 6.27 -46.79 11.08
C ALA A 85 6.22 -45.35 10.57
N THR A 86 7.16 -44.50 10.98
CA THR A 86 7.33 -43.15 10.49
C THR A 86 7.65 -43.12 8.99
N ALA A 87 8.56 -43.98 8.52
CA ALA A 87 8.91 -44.10 7.12
C ALA A 87 7.71 -44.53 6.26
N ASN A 88 6.94 -45.51 6.71
CA ASN A 88 5.72 -45.96 6.04
C ASN A 88 4.64 -44.88 6.03
N ARG A 89 4.49 -44.12 7.11
CA ARG A 89 3.54 -43.00 7.18
C ARG A 89 3.93 -41.88 6.24
N LEU A 90 5.22 -41.53 6.21
CA LEU A 90 5.75 -40.54 5.26
C LEU A 90 5.51 -41.01 3.81
N ALA A 91 5.77 -42.27 3.50
CA ALA A 91 5.55 -42.81 2.17
C ALA A 91 4.06 -42.70 1.73
N GLN A 92 3.11 -42.94 2.65
CA GLN A 92 1.68 -42.75 2.40
C GLN A 92 1.31 -41.29 2.14
N LEU A 93 1.84 -40.36 2.96
CA LEU A 93 1.60 -38.93 2.80
C LEU A 93 2.16 -38.39 1.47
N TRP A 94 3.29 -38.96 1.00
CA TRP A 94 4.01 -38.54 -0.20
C TRP A 94 3.74 -39.44 -1.43
N ALA A 95 2.68 -40.20 -1.40
CA ALA A 95 2.20 -40.91 -2.59
C ALA A 95 1.46 -39.91 -3.49
N PHE A 96 2.19 -39.37 -4.48
CA PHE A 96 1.63 -38.59 -5.58
C PHE A 96 1.32 -39.57 -6.71
N GLY A 97 0.15 -39.84 -7.13
CA GLY A 97 -0.17 -40.75 -8.23
C GLY A 97 0.80 -40.64 -9.44
N GLU A 98 0.31 -40.79 -10.66
CA GLU A 98 1.14 -40.67 -11.86
C GLU A 98 1.49 -39.22 -12.25
N GLN A 99 0.85 -38.24 -11.64
CA GLN A 99 1.07 -36.82 -11.97
C GLN A 99 2.19 -36.22 -11.11
N VAL A 100 3.05 -35.45 -11.76
CA VAL A 100 4.07 -34.65 -11.06
C VAL A 100 3.35 -33.56 -10.25
N PRO A 101 3.56 -33.48 -8.92
CA PRO A 101 2.91 -32.49 -8.09
C PRO A 101 3.37 -31.07 -8.46
N THR A 102 2.46 -30.11 -8.40
CA THR A 102 2.79 -28.70 -8.52
C THR A 102 3.58 -28.24 -7.29
N PRO A 103 4.36 -27.13 -7.38
CA PRO A 103 5.06 -26.57 -6.22
C PRO A 103 4.13 -26.27 -5.04
N GLU A 104 2.91 -25.80 -5.31
CA GLU A 104 1.88 -25.56 -4.31
C GLU A 104 1.43 -26.85 -3.61
N GLU A 105 1.15 -27.92 -4.36
CA GLU A 105 0.80 -29.22 -3.79
C GLU A 105 1.94 -29.80 -2.96
N LEU A 106 3.17 -29.63 -3.44
CA LEU A 106 4.38 -30.09 -2.74
C LEU A 106 4.55 -29.31 -1.41
N PHE A 107 4.33 -28.01 -1.44
CA PHE A 107 4.36 -27.16 -0.26
C PHE A 107 3.26 -27.58 0.75
N GLN A 108 2.04 -27.79 0.28
CA GLN A 108 0.93 -28.27 1.15
C GLN A 108 1.27 -29.61 1.82
N ARG A 109 1.89 -30.54 1.07
CA ARG A 109 2.36 -31.83 1.64
C ARG A 109 3.44 -31.65 2.69
N THR A 110 4.34 -30.70 2.45
CA THR A 110 5.39 -30.36 3.41
C THR A 110 4.81 -29.87 4.72
N ILE A 111 3.87 -28.94 4.67
CA ILE A 111 3.18 -28.41 5.86
C ILE A 111 2.34 -29.50 6.55
N ALA A 112 1.61 -30.31 5.79
CA ALA A 112 0.84 -31.43 6.35
C ALA A 112 1.73 -32.44 7.05
N THR A 113 2.94 -32.68 6.54
CA THR A 113 3.91 -33.57 7.21
C THR A 113 4.44 -32.95 8.49
N PHE A 114 4.77 -31.65 8.50
CA PHE A 114 5.14 -30.98 9.75
C PHE A 114 4.01 -31.08 10.79
N GLN A 115 2.77 -30.83 10.37
CA GLN A 115 1.58 -30.93 11.23
C GLN A 115 1.38 -32.33 11.82
N GLU A 116 1.60 -33.39 11.03
CA GLU A 116 1.44 -34.77 11.47
C GLU A 116 2.46 -35.16 12.53
N PHE A 117 3.71 -34.69 12.37
CA PHE A 117 4.82 -35.13 13.22
C PHE A 117 5.23 -34.15 14.32
N ASP A 118 4.67 -32.92 14.32
CA ASP A 118 4.94 -31.91 15.35
C ASP A 118 3.64 -31.34 15.91
N PRO A 119 3.30 -31.62 17.18
CA PRO A 119 2.06 -31.14 17.80
C PRO A 119 2.04 -29.62 17.97
N GLU A 120 3.18 -28.93 18.08
CA GLU A 120 3.22 -27.48 18.16
C GLU A 120 2.90 -26.84 16.80
N VAL A 121 3.33 -27.46 15.68
CA VAL A 121 2.92 -27.06 14.33
C VAL A 121 1.41 -27.25 14.16
N GLN A 122 0.87 -28.37 14.63
CA GLN A 122 -0.58 -28.61 14.61
C GLN A 122 -1.33 -27.53 15.39
N ALA A 123 -0.84 -27.15 16.56
CA ALA A 123 -1.44 -26.08 17.37
C ALA A 123 -1.38 -24.72 16.65
N LEU A 124 -0.26 -24.37 16.02
CA LEU A 124 -0.13 -23.16 15.25
C LEU A 124 -1.10 -23.12 14.06
N ILE A 125 -1.16 -24.20 13.27
CA ILE A 125 -2.06 -24.31 12.12
C ILE A 125 -3.52 -24.18 12.54
N SER A 126 -3.91 -24.77 13.67
CA SER A 126 -5.28 -24.66 14.18
C SER A 126 -5.65 -23.23 14.61
N GLN A 127 -4.68 -22.41 14.99
CA GLN A 127 -4.88 -20.99 15.30
C GLN A 127 -4.93 -20.12 14.03
N CYS A 128 -4.35 -20.57 12.91
CA CYS A 128 -4.35 -19.86 11.62
C CYS A 128 -5.70 -20.05 10.89
N ASP A 129 -6.80 -19.80 11.59
CA ASP A 129 -8.16 -19.91 11.04
C ASP A 129 -8.61 -18.55 10.46
N LEU A 130 -8.85 -18.51 9.14
CA LEU A 130 -9.33 -17.33 8.44
C LEU A 130 -10.80 -17.01 8.72
N THR A 131 -11.55 -17.97 9.24
CA THR A 131 -12.96 -17.78 9.62
C THR A 131 -13.13 -17.17 11.00
N SER A 132 -12.05 -17.15 11.79
CA SER A 132 -12.05 -16.55 13.11
C SER A 132 -12.22 -15.04 13.06
N ALA A 133 -13.14 -14.50 13.82
CA ALA A 133 -13.33 -13.06 14.00
C ALA A 133 -12.23 -12.41 14.86
N SER A 134 -11.32 -13.20 15.43
CA SER A 134 -10.22 -12.68 16.26
C SER A 134 -9.28 -11.82 15.44
N LEU A 135 -8.99 -10.60 15.92
CA LEU A 135 -7.99 -9.70 15.36
C LEU A 135 -6.59 -9.95 15.92
N ALA A 136 -6.46 -10.85 16.89
CA ALA A 136 -5.18 -11.21 17.48
C ALA A 136 -4.33 -12.03 16.49
N VAL A 137 -3.05 -11.69 16.38
CA VAL A 137 -2.07 -12.48 15.64
C VAL A 137 -1.66 -13.67 16.51
N PRO A 138 -1.74 -14.91 16.02
CA PRO A 138 -1.24 -16.05 16.77
C PRO A 138 0.25 -15.89 17.10
N ALA A 139 0.64 -16.26 18.31
CA ALA A 139 2.05 -16.33 18.66
C ALA A 139 2.69 -17.54 17.97
N ALA A 140 3.82 -17.33 17.31
CA ALA A 140 4.51 -18.34 16.53
C ALA A 140 5.99 -18.52 16.95
N PRO A 141 6.28 -18.89 18.22
CA PRO A 141 7.66 -19.07 18.71
C PRO A 141 8.40 -20.18 17.96
N LEU A 142 7.66 -21.08 17.32
CA LEU A 142 8.20 -22.14 16.45
C LEU A 142 9.09 -21.62 15.32
N LEU A 143 8.83 -20.41 14.83
CA LEU A 143 9.57 -19.81 13.72
C LEU A 143 11.01 -19.45 14.11
N GLU A 144 11.29 -19.35 15.40
CA GLU A 144 12.61 -19.04 15.95
C GLU A 144 13.43 -20.29 16.30
N ARG A 145 12.86 -21.49 16.11
CA ARG A 145 13.51 -22.77 16.43
C ARG A 145 14.58 -23.15 15.40
N THR A 146 15.77 -22.56 15.52
CA THR A 146 16.90 -22.82 14.62
C THR A 146 17.39 -24.28 14.67
N ALA A 147 17.16 -24.99 15.78
CA ALA A 147 17.52 -26.40 15.94
C ALA A 147 16.83 -27.33 14.92
N ASP A 148 15.66 -26.95 14.41
CA ASP A 148 14.91 -27.73 13.43
C ASP A 148 15.43 -27.54 11.98
N GLY A 149 16.38 -26.65 11.78
CA GLY A 149 17.01 -26.37 10.50
C GLY A 149 16.24 -25.35 9.63
N ALA A 150 16.97 -24.76 8.69
CA ALA A 150 16.44 -23.69 7.82
C ALA A 150 15.29 -24.15 6.94
N PHE A 151 15.28 -25.41 6.49
CA PHE A 151 14.19 -25.96 5.68
C PHE A 151 12.87 -25.95 6.44
N PHE A 152 12.85 -26.35 7.71
CA PHE A 152 11.64 -26.34 8.54
C PHE A 152 11.16 -24.91 8.78
N THR A 153 12.05 -24.06 9.31
CA THR A 153 11.69 -22.69 9.70
C THR A 153 11.25 -21.84 8.49
N SER A 154 11.91 -21.98 7.33
CA SER A 154 11.58 -21.24 6.13
C SER A 154 10.19 -21.59 5.57
N ASN A 155 9.88 -22.89 5.49
CA ASN A 155 8.58 -23.31 4.98
C ASN A 155 7.44 -23.01 5.97
N LEU A 156 7.70 -23.11 7.27
CA LEU A 156 6.71 -22.73 8.27
C LEU A 156 6.50 -21.20 8.30
N SER A 157 7.58 -20.42 8.14
CA SER A 157 7.50 -18.95 7.98
C SER A 157 6.73 -18.56 6.73
N LEU A 158 6.92 -19.27 5.61
CA LEU A 158 6.13 -19.04 4.41
C LEU A 158 4.64 -19.31 4.65
N TYR A 159 4.31 -20.42 5.31
CA TYR A 159 2.92 -20.77 5.66
C TYR A 159 2.27 -19.67 6.52
N PHE A 160 2.94 -19.28 7.60
CA PHE A 160 2.43 -18.28 8.52
C PHE A 160 2.39 -16.89 7.88
N GLY A 161 3.41 -16.52 7.11
CA GLY A 161 3.44 -15.27 6.36
C GLY A 161 2.30 -15.18 5.33
N HIS A 162 2.00 -16.26 4.64
CA HIS A 162 0.86 -16.34 3.73
C HIS A 162 -0.48 -16.15 4.48
N TYR A 163 -0.65 -16.76 5.66
CA TYR A 163 -1.80 -16.51 6.53
C TYR A 163 -1.90 -15.03 6.93
N LEU A 164 -0.79 -14.39 7.31
CA LEU A 164 -0.77 -12.97 7.66
C LEU A 164 -1.16 -12.08 6.47
N VAL A 165 -0.71 -12.41 5.25
CA VAL A 165 -1.13 -11.71 4.02
C VAL A 165 -2.63 -11.82 3.80
N GLN A 166 -3.21 -13.00 3.98
CA GLN A 166 -4.66 -13.20 3.86
C GLN A 166 -5.46 -12.44 4.94
N ARG A 167 -4.86 -12.21 6.10
CA ARG A 167 -5.40 -11.37 7.17
C ARG A 167 -5.11 -9.88 6.98
N GLN A 168 -4.51 -9.49 5.86
CA GLN A 168 -4.10 -8.11 5.55
C GLN A 168 -3.11 -7.50 6.57
N LEU A 169 -2.34 -8.34 7.25
CA LEU A 169 -1.32 -7.96 8.23
C LEU A 169 0.04 -7.81 7.52
N TYR A 170 0.08 -6.87 6.56
CA TYR A 170 1.19 -6.77 5.61
C TYR A 170 2.54 -6.40 6.24
N ASP A 171 2.54 -5.59 7.32
CA ASP A 171 3.78 -5.24 8.02
C ASP A 171 4.44 -6.46 8.66
N GLU A 172 3.63 -7.25 9.37
CA GLU A 172 4.10 -8.45 10.06
C GLU A 172 4.46 -9.54 9.06
N ALA A 173 3.67 -9.69 8.01
CA ALA A 173 3.95 -10.63 6.94
C ALA A 173 5.28 -10.31 6.25
N LEU A 174 5.51 -9.05 5.89
CA LEU A 174 6.73 -8.63 5.22
C LEU A 174 7.96 -8.81 6.12
N ALA A 175 7.88 -8.37 7.37
CA ALA A 175 8.99 -8.51 8.34
C ALA A 175 9.41 -9.98 8.53
N LEU A 176 8.45 -10.90 8.49
CA LEU A 176 8.73 -12.33 8.55
C LEU A 176 9.33 -12.86 7.23
N LEU A 177 8.69 -12.55 6.10
CA LEU A 177 9.03 -13.12 4.80
C LEU A 177 10.33 -12.56 4.21
N GLU A 178 10.74 -11.33 4.56
CA GLU A 178 11.99 -10.74 4.07
C GLU A 178 13.22 -11.59 4.42
N ASN A 179 13.21 -12.23 5.57
CA ASN A 179 14.32 -13.04 6.07
C ASN A 179 14.29 -14.50 5.61
N VAL A 180 13.29 -14.91 4.83
CA VAL A 180 13.17 -16.29 4.33
C VAL A 180 14.01 -16.47 3.08
N PRO A 181 15.04 -17.37 3.11
CA PRO A 181 15.87 -17.64 1.94
C PRO A 181 15.09 -18.44 0.89
N LEU A 182 15.14 -17.99 -0.37
CA LEU A 182 14.47 -18.64 -1.50
C LEU A 182 14.91 -20.10 -1.72
N ALA A 183 16.18 -20.42 -1.45
CA ALA A 183 16.73 -21.77 -1.63
C ALA A 183 16.18 -22.80 -0.63
N GLU A 184 15.58 -22.37 0.47
CA GLU A 184 15.07 -23.25 1.52
C GLU A 184 13.56 -23.47 1.47
N VAL A 185 12.84 -22.73 0.61
CA VAL A 185 11.40 -22.90 0.46
C VAL A 185 11.04 -23.88 -0.66
N VAL A 186 9.95 -24.58 -0.46
CA VAL A 186 9.40 -25.51 -1.45
C VAL A 186 8.65 -24.78 -2.57
N ASP A 187 8.06 -23.65 -2.27
CA ASP A 187 7.34 -22.82 -3.24
C ASP A 187 7.88 -21.39 -3.25
N PRO A 188 8.95 -21.13 -3.97
CA PRO A 188 9.54 -19.79 -4.08
C PRO A 188 8.63 -18.79 -4.79
N ALA A 189 7.75 -19.25 -5.69
CA ALA A 189 6.81 -18.37 -6.36
C ALA A 189 5.79 -17.79 -5.37
N THR A 190 5.26 -18.59 -4.46
CA THR A 190 4.37 -18.12 -3.39
C THR A 190 5.09 -17.17 -2.42
N LEU A 191 6.36 -17.44 -2.07
CA LEU A 191 7.14 -16.51 -1.23
C LEU A 191 7.28 -15.14 -1.89
N LEU A 192 7.74 -15.10 -3.14
CA LEU A 192 7.92 -13.84 -3.87
C LEU A 192 6.59 -13.11 -4.09
N PHE A 193 5.53 -13.85 -4.42
CA PHE A 193 4.20 -13.26 -4.58
C PHE A 193 3.69 -12.63 -3.28
N CYS A 194 3.80 -13.31 -2.15
CA CYS A 194 3.41 -12.76 -0.85
C CYS A 194 4.22 -11.51 -0.47
N LYS A 195 5.54 -11.51 -0.73
CA LYS A 195 6.39 -10.33 -0.53
C LYS A 195 5.94 -9.18 -1.42
N ALA A 196 5.70 -9.43 -2.71
CA ALA A 196 5.23 -8.42 -3.66
C ALA A 196 3.88 -7.81 -3.24
N VAL A 197 2.93 -8.63 -2.78
CA VAL A 197 1.63 -8.16 -2.25
C VAL A 197 1.83 -7.23 -1.05
N CYS A 198 2.68 -7.62 -0.09
CA CYS A 198 2.97 -6.78 1.07
C CYS A 198 3.60 -5.45 0.65
N GLN A 199 4.63 -5.47 -0.19
CA GLN A 199 5.35 -4.30 -0.67
C GLN A 199 4.43 -3.36 -1.46
N HIS A 200 3.54 -3.91 -2.30
CA HIS A 200 2.54 -3.15 -3.03
C HIS A 200 1.58 -2.41 -2.08
N HIS A 201 1.00 -3.10 -1.10
CA HIS A 201 0.06 -2.49 -0.14
C HIS A 201 0.73 -1.51 0.82
N LEU A 202 2.02 -1.69 1.10
CA LEU A 202 2.82 -0.79 1.93
C LEU A 202 3.44 0.37 1.14
N LEU A 203 3.15 0.46 -0.17
CA LEU A 203 3.67 1.48 -1.11
C LEU A 203 5.20 1.50 -1.20
N GLN A 204 5.83 0.34 -1.06
CA GLN A 204 7.27 0.18 -1.24
C GLN A 204 7.58 -0.03 -2.72
N LYS A 205 7.59 1.06 -3.50
CA LYS A 205 7.68 1.03 -4.97
C LYS A 205 8.90 0.26 -5.47
N GLU A 206 10.12 0.67 -5.09
CA GLU A 206 11.35 0.08 -5.61
C GLU A 206 11.53 -1.39 -5.18
N PRO A 207 11.39 -1.77 -3.89
CA PRO A 207 11.44 -3.15 -3.48
C PRO A 207 10.35 -4.01 -4.13
N GLY A 208 9.14 -3.47 -4.27
CA GLY A 208 8.02 -4.16 -4.91
C GLY A 208 8.28 -4.48 -6.36
N LEU A 209 8.77 -3.51 -7.14
CA LEU A 209 9.14 -3.72 -8.54
C LEU A 209 10.26 -4.76 -8.68
N ALA A 210 11.29 -4.72 -7.81
CA ALA A 210 12.37 -5.68 -7.84
C ALA A 210 11.89 -7.11 -7.53
N THR A 211 11.01 -7.28 -6.52
CA THR A 211 10.43 -8.57 -6.17
C THR A 211 9.53 -9.12 -7.28
N ILE A 212 8.71 -8.26 -7.91
CA ILE A 212 7.86 -8.65 -9.03
C ILE A 212 8.70 -9.05 -10.24
N ASP A 213 9.76 -8.31 -10.54
CA ASP A 213 10.68 -8.66 -11.63
C ASP A 213 11.37 -10.01 -11.38
N GLN A 214 11.77 -10.31 -10.16
CA GLN A 214 12.31 -11.61 -9.78
C GLN A 214 11.27 -12.72 -9.96
N LEU A 215 10.03 -12.50 -9.56
CA LEU A 215 8.94 -13.45 -9.72
C LEU A 215 8.65 -13.73 -11.21
N LEU A 216 8.52 -12.68 -12.03
CA LEU A 216 8.06 -12.83 -13.42
C LEU A 216 9.17 -13.26 -14.39
N LYS A 217 10.40 -12.81 -14.18
CA LYS A 217 11.51 -13.01 -15.11
C LYS A 217 12.49 -14.10 -14.68
N ASN A 218 12.68 -14.26 -13.37
CA ASN A 218 13.74 -15.11 -12.83
C ASN A 218 13.20 -16.27 -11.96
N THR A 219 11.91 -16.61 -12.06
CA THR A 219 11.32 -17.73 -11.31
C THR A 219 10.56 -18.63 -12.27
N THR A 220 10.79 -19.94 -12.18
CA THR A 220 10.06 -20.95 -12.97
C THR A 220 8.87 -21.51 -12.19
N GLY A 221 7.89 -22.09 -12.89
CA GLY A 221 6.73 -22.72 -12.25
C GLY A 221 5.76 -21.72 -11.59
N VAL A 222 5.80 -20.45 -11.99
CA VAL A 222 4.89 -19.41 -11.46
C VAL A 222 3.46 -19.70 -11.91
N PRO A 223 2.50 -19.84 -10.97
CA PRO A 223 1.10 -20.00 -11.32
C PRO A 223 0.57 -18.80 -12.12
N LEU A 224 -0.28 -19.06 -13.13
CA LEU A 224 -0.83 -17.99 -13.98
C LEU A 224 -1.51 -16.88 -13.18
N ARG A 225 -2.23 -17.24 -12.09
CA ARG A 225 -2.87 -16.27 -11.20
C ARG A 225 -1.86 -15.29 -10.57
N TYR A 226 -0.68 -15.80 -10.17
CA TYR A 226 0.37 -14.94 -9.61
C TYR A 226 1.01 -14.05 -10.68
N ALA A 227 1.29 -14.62 -11.85
CA ALA A 227 1.86 -13.85 -12.95
C ALA A 227 0.93 -12.71 -13.39
N THR A 228 -0.39 -12.97 -13.50
CA THR A 228 -1.38 -11.95 -13.88
C THR A 228 -1.48 -10.84 -12.84
N LEU A 229 -1.62 -11.20 -11.54
CA LEU A 229 -1.71 -10.21 -10.46
C LEU A 229 -0.41 -9.43 -10.28
N ALA A 230 0.74 -10.10 -10.38
CA ALA A 230 2.05 -9.44 -10.31
C ALA A 230 2.24 -8.43 -11.45
N GLY A 231 1.80 -8.76 -12.67
CA GLY A 231 1.81 -7.82 -13.79
C GLY A 231 0.93 -6.59 -13.56
N LEU A 232 -0.26 -6.77 -12.96
CA LEU A 232 -1.12 -5.64 -12.58
C LEU A 232 -0.48 -4.78 -11.48
N MET A 233 0.09 -5.41 -10.44
CA MET A 233 0.80 -4.69 -9.38
C MET A 233 2.03 -3.94 -9.93
N GLN A 234 2.74 -4.52 -10.90
CA GLN A 234 3.87 -3.87 -11.56
C GLN A 234 3.45 -2.59 -12.28
N TYR A 235 2.41 -2.69 -13.10
CA TYR A 235 1.85 -1.52 -13.80
C TYR A 235 1.39 -0.44 -12.82
N ASP A 236 0.72 -0.85 -11.76
CA ASP A 236 0.20 0.04 -10.72
C ASP A 236 1.33 0.78 -9.98
N LEU A 237 2.37 0.06 -9.52
CA LEU A 237 3.54 0.67 -8.87
C LEU A 237 4.34 1.57 -9.82
N GLN A 238 4.46 1.21 -11.11
CA GLN A 238 5.16 2.05 -12.10
C GLN A 238 4.43 3.36 -12.34
N SER A 239 3.10 3.35 -12.37
CA SER A 239 2.28 4.53 -12.59
C SER A 239 2.20 5.45 -11.37
N LEU A 240 2.52 4.96 -10.18
CA LEU A 240 2.46 5.72 -8.94
C LEU A 240 3.48 6.87 -8.97
N GLN A 241 2.97 8.09 -8.81
CA GLN A 241 3.76 9.31 -8.72
C GLN A 241 3.84 9.76 -7.26
N ASP A 242 5.07 10.09 -6.84
CA ASP A 242 5.30 10.60 -5.49
C ASP A 242 4.60 11.96 -5.30
N LYS A 243 4.09 12.20 -4.10
CA LYS A 243 3.39 13.43 -3.71
C LYS A 243 2.16 13.76 -4.56
N SER A 244 1.56 12.72 -5.16
CA SER A 244 0.30 12.83 -5.90
C SER A 244 -0.91 12.59 -5.00
N LEU A 245 -2.09 13.02 -5.46
CA LEU A 245 -3.36 12.68 -4.78
C LEU A 245 -3.62 11.16 -4.78
N ASP A 246 -3.12 10.43 -5.78
CA ASP A 246 -3.24 8.98 -5.83
C ASP A 246 -2.42 8.32 -4.71
N GLU A 247 -1.19 8.78 -4.47
CA GLU A 247 -0.40 8.29 -3.33
C GLU A 247 -1.08 8.59 -2.00
N VAL A 248 -1.61 9.80 -1.83
CA VAL A 248 -2.36 10.18 -0.62
C VAL A 248 -3.56 9.27 -0.42
N ALA A 249 -4.35 9.03 -1.47
CA ALA A 249 -5.51 8.14 -1.40
C ALA A 249 -5.12 6.72 -0.95
N ARG A 250 -4.03 6.16 -1.50
CA ARG A 250 -3.52 4.84 -1.11
C ARG A 250 -3.05 4.80 0.33
N ARG A 251 -2.39 5.85 0.81
CA ARG A 251 -2.01 5.98 2.23
C ARG A 251 -3.24 6.05 3.14
N MET A 252 -4.30 6.72 2.72
CA MET A 252 -5.57 6.74 3.45
C MET A 252 -6.21 5.34 3.52
N PHE A 253 -6.19 4.56 2.42
CA PHE A 253 -6.64 3.17 2.44
C PHE A 253 -5.79 2.28 3.37
N ASP A 254 -4.47 2.50 3.46
CA ASP A 254 -3.63 1.78 4.43
C ASP A 254 -4.02 2.12 5.87
N VAL A 255 -4.29 3.39 6.17
CA VAL A 255 -4.79 3.82 7.49
C VAL A 255 -6.14 3.19 7.80
N GLU A 256 -7.11 3.26 6.87
CA GLU A 256 -8.44 2.63 7.02
C GLU A 256 -8.31 1.13 7.33
N ARG A 257 -7.49 0.40 6.56
CA ARG A 257 -7.21 -1.02 6.80
C ARG A 257 -6.65 -1.26 8.20
N ARG A 258 -5.68 -0.45 8.65
CA ARG A 258 -5.09 -0.59 10.00
C ARG A 258 -6.12 -0.34 11.09
N LEU A 259 -6.95 0.67 10.95
CA LEU A 259 -8.03 0.97 11.89
C LEU A 259 -9.07 -0.15 11.93
N SER A 260 -9.45 -0.73 10.79
CA SER A 260 -10.36 -1.87 10.72
C SER A 260 -9.81 -3.13 11.42
N LEU A 261 -8.48 -3.25 11.49
CA LEU A 261 -7.75 -4.28 12.25
C LEU A 261 -7.52 -3.90 13.72
N ALA A 262 -8.19 -2.84 14.23
CA ALA A 262 -8.03 -2.28 15.56
C ALA A 262 -6.59 -1.86 15.91
N ARG A 263 -5.82 -1.45 14.91
CA ARG A 263 -4.46 -0.97 15.07
C ARG A 263 -4.43 0.55 15.05
N THR A 264 -4.36 1.16 16.23
CA THR A 264 -4.41 2.62 16.45
C THR A 264 -3.11 3.18 16.99
N GLY A 265 -2.01 2.43 16.91
CA GLY A 265 -0.74 2.78 17.50
C GLY A 265 -0.01 3.93 16.79
N GLU A 266 1.13 4.30 17.34
CA GLU A 266 1.99 5.43 16.91
C GLU A 266 2.30 5.44 15.41
N LYS A 267 2.45 4.24 14.79
CA LYS A 267 2.64 4.10 13.34
C LYS A 267 1.45 4.66 12.53
N VAL A 268 0.23 4.48 13.00
CA VAL A 268 -0.97 4.98 12.31
C VAL A 268 -1.06 6.49 12.46
N GLN A 269 -0.87 7.01 13.66
CA GLN A 269 -0.86 8.45 13.93
C GLN A 269 0.18 9.18 13.08
N LYS A 270 1.39 8.62 12.98
CA LYS A 270 2.43 9.17 12.10
C LYS A 270 2.02 9.17 10.63
N ARG A 271 1.35 8.11 10.16
CA ARG A 271 0.81 8.05 8.78
C ARG A 271 -0.26 9.10 8.53
N GLU A 272 -1.15 9.32 9.50
CA GLU A 272 -2.17 10.37 9.44
C GLU A 272 -1.54 11.77 9.35
N GLU A 273 -0.49 12.04 10.14
CA GLU A 273 0.26 13.29 10.07
C GLU A 273 0.96 13.48 8.71
N GLU A 274 1.56 12.42 8.17
CA GLU A 274 2.17 12.43 6.84
C GLU A 274 1.14 12.75 5.75
N ILE A 275 -0.06 12.17 5.83
CA ILE A 275 -1.17 12.42 4.90
C ILE A 275 -1.60 13.89 4.97
N ILE A 276 -1.81 14.43 6.18
CA ILE A 276 -2.19 15.82 6.38
C ILE A 276 -1.14 16.76 5.78
N THR A 277 0.15 16.49 6.05
CA THR A 277 1.26 17.29 5.52
C THR A 277 1.29 17.28 4.00
N GLN A 278 1.11 16.11 3.38
CA GLN A 278 1.09 16.01 1.91
C GLN A 278 -0.10 16.72 1.29
N LEU A 279 -1.28 16.64 1.90
CA LEU A 279 -2.46 17.38 1.45
C LEU A 279 -2.24 18.88 1.53
N ASP A 280 -1.64 19.39 2.61
CA ASP A 280 -1.30 20.81 2.76
C ASP A 280 -0.31 21.26 1.66
N GLU A 281 0.72 20.43 1.35
CA GLU A 281 1.63 20.73 0.25
C GLU A 281 0.94 20.80 -1.11
N ILE A 282 0.00 19.90 -1.38
CA ILE A 282 -0.75 19.87 -2.63
C ILE A 282 -1.67 21.09 -2.73
N ILE A 283 -2.39 21.43 -1.65
CA ILE A 283 -3.25 22.61 -1.60
C ILE A 283 -2.43 23.86 -1.87
N LYS A 284 -1.30 24.01 -1.18
CA LYS A 284 -0.41 25.16 -1.39
C LYS A 284 0.06 25.28 -2.83
N LYS A 285 0.45 24.19 -3.49
CA LYS A 285 0.84 24.20 -4.90
C LYS A 285 -0.30 24.63 -5.81
N ILE A 286 -1.52 24.17 -5.55
CA ILE A 286 -2.70 24.55 -6.34
C ILE A 286 -3.01 26.04 -6.14
N GLU A 287 -2.95 26.57 -4.93
CA GLU A 287 -3.14 27.98 -4.61
C GLU A 287 -2.08 28.86 -5.27
N GLU A 288 -0.80 28.46 -5.25
CA GLU A 288 0.29 29.16 -5.94
C GLU A 288 0.08 29.18 -7.45
N GLN A 289 -0.39 28.09 -8.05
CA GLN A 289 -0.72 28.02 -9.48
C GLN A 289 -1.92 28.90 -9.84
N GLN A 290 -2.92 28.98 -8.98
CA GLN A 290 -4.08 29.84 -9.19
C GLN A 290 -3.79 31.31 -8.90
N GLY A 291 -2.94 31.58 -7.90
CA GLY A 291 -2.50 32.94 -7.55
C GLY A 291 -1.50 33.56 -8.54
N GLY A 292 -0.74 32.75 -9.29
CA GLY A 292 0.19 33.20 -10.33
C GLY A 292 -0.45 33.64 -11.64
N GLY A 293 -1.76 33.41 -11.83
CA GLY A 293 -2.51 33.85 -13.01
C GLY A 293 -2.95 35.31 -13.03
N GLY A 294 -2.62 36.09 -12.00
CA GLY A 294 -3.03 37.50 -11.83
C GLY A 294 -1.99 38.58 -12.16
N GLY A 295 -1.02 38.34 -13.04
CA GLY A 295 -0.07 39.43 -13.31
C GLY A 295 0.95 39.15 -14.37
N SER A 296 0.61 39.21 -15.62
CA SER A 296 1.37 39.84 -16.70
C SER A 296 0.83 39.43 -18.06
N GLY A 297 0.43 40.37 -18.84
CA GLY A 297 0.18 40.08 -20.25
C GLY A 297 -0.89 40.97 -20.81
N GLY A 298 -0.46 42.11 -21.13
CA GLY A 298 -0.78 42.94 -22.23
C GLY A 298 -2.05 42.63 -23.02
N ASN A 299 -2.90 43.64 -23.04
CA ASN A 299 -3.60 44.11 -24.21
C ASN A 299 -4.35 43.05 -25.03
N SER A 300 -5.48 42.61 -24.52
CA SER A 300 -6.57 42.24 -25.42
C SER A 300 -7.90 42.67 -24.82
N ASN A 301 -8.35 43.76 -25.38
CA ASN A 301 -9.74 44.16 -25.58
C ASN A 301 -10.87 43.55 -24.73
N LYS A 302 -11.40 44.43 -23.86
CA LYS A 302 -12.84 44.60 -23.71
C LYS A 302 -13.68 43.35 -23.66
N SER A 303 -13.85 42.81 -22.48
CA SER A 303 -15.17 42.36 -21.96
C SER A 303 -15.04 41.54 -20.70
N SER A 304 -14.29 42.01 -19.71
CA SER A 304 -14.38 41.42 -18.36
C SER A 304 -14.73 42.49 -17.31
N ALA A 305 -15.48 43.50 -17.71
CA ALA A 305 -16.23 44.26 -16.72
C ALA A 305 -17.41 43.37 -16.30
N PRO A 306 -17.58 43.08 -14.99
CA PRO A 306 -18.81 42.45 -14.52
C PRO A 306 -20.02 43.24 -15.05
N ALA A 307 -21.08 42.54 -15.44
CA ALA A 307 -22.36 43.18 -15.82
C ALA A 307 -22.73 44.21 -14.76
N GLN A 308 -23.28 45.34 -15.19
CA GLN A 308 -23.60 46.47 -14.29
C GLN A 308 -24.41 46.05 -13.04
N ASP A 309 -25.17 44.96 -13.15
CA ASP A 309 -25.96 44.38 -12.06
C ASP A 309 -25.16 43.56 -11.05
N SER A 310 -23.85 43.29 -11.29
CA SER A 310 -22.98 42.55 -10.39
C SER A 310 -22.19 43.43 -9.41
N VAL A 311 -22.47 44.72 -9.35
CA VAL A 311 -21.83 45.64 -8.41
C VAL A 311 -22.51 45.48 -7.05
N VAL A 312 -21.73 45.03 -6.05
CA VAL A 312 -22.19 44.98 -4.66
C VAL A 312 -22.56 46.37 -4.20
N LYS A 313 -23.86 46.57 -3.90
CA LYS A 313 -24.44 47.83 -3.47
C LYS A 313 -23.69 48.40 -2.28
N GLY A 314 -22.87 49.43 -2.46
CA GLY A 314 -22.10 50.09 -1.42
C GLY A 314 -20.62 50.24 -1.72
N SER A 315 -20.12 49.88 -2.91
CA SER A 315 -18.76 50.22 -3.33
C SER A 315 -18.74 51.60 -4.03
N THR A 316 -17.80 52.44 -3.70
CA THR A 316 -17.67 53.82 -4.18
C THR A 316 -17.02 53.91 -5.55
N GLY A 317 -17.06 52.88 -6.40
CA GLY A 317 -16.60 52.87 -7.78
C GLY A 317 -16.08 51.52 -8.25
N PRO A 318 -15.98 51.29 -9.59
CA PRO A 318 -15.44 50.05 -10.12
C PRO A 318 -13.93 49.91 -9.70
N GLY A 319 -13.62 48.90 -8.93
CA GLY A 319 -12.29 48.61 -8.47
C GLY A 319 -11.90 49.16 -7.11
N ASN A 320 -12.76 49.95 -6.44
CA ASN A 320 -12.51 50.38 -5.07
C ASN A 320 -13.31 49.52 -4.07
N VAL A 321 -12.68 48.49 -3.57
CA VAL A 321 -13.25 47.64 -2.50
C VAL A 321 -13.02 48.35 -1.18
N ASP A 322 -14.11 48.61 -0.42
CA ASP A 322 -13.99 49.23 0.91
C ASP A 322 -13.09 48.38 1.83
N PRO A 323 -11.90 48.86 2.22
CA PRO A 323 -10.95 48.09 3.03
C PRO A 323 -11.49 47.77 4.43
N LYS A 324 -12.57 48.38 4.85
CA LYS A 324 -13.20 48.10 6.15
C LYS A 324 -14.00 46.79 6.18
N LYS A 325 -14.38 46.26 5.02
CA LYS A 325 -15.14 44.98 4.94
C LYS A 325 -14.21 43.74 5.06
N PHE A 326 -12.90 43.89 4.85
CA PHE A 326 -11.93 42.81 4.93
C PHE A 326 -11.12 42.81 6.24
N LYS A 327 -11.37 43.76 7.14
CA LYS A 327 -10.60 43.85 8.39
C LYS A 327 -11.18 43.10 9.58
N ASN A 328 -12.30 42.41 9.44
CA ASN A 328 -12.81 41.54 10.50
C ASN A 328 -12.23 40.11 10.35
N THR A 329 -10.89 40.00 10.36
CA THR A 329 -10.16 38.74 10.49
C THR A 329 -10.25 38.18 11.91
N GLY A 330 -11.42 38.12 12.46
CA GLY A 330 -11.64 37.65 13.84
C GLY A 330 -13.00 37.01 14.08
N GLU A 331 -13.88 37.02 13.06
CA GLU A 331 -15.17 36.37 13.21
C GLU A 331 -15.07 34.86 12.88
N TRP A 332 -15.62 34.04 13.75
CA TRP A 332 -15.62 32.58 13.64
C TRP A 332 -16.07 32.07 12.25
N GLY A 333 -16.94 32.82 11.56
CA GLY A 333 -17.42 32.49 10.21
C GLY A 333 -16.38 32.67 9.12
N ASP A 334 -15.38 33.51 9.31
CA ASP A 334 -14.38 33.90 8.32
C ASP A 334 -13.08 33.08 8.44
N LEU A 335 -12.96 32.25 9.47
CA LEU A 335 -11.82 31.35 9.63
C LEU A 335 -11.80 30.27 8.55
N PRO A 336 -10.63 29.99 7.95
CA PRO A 336 -10.43 28.86 7.07
C PRO A 336 -10.93 27.55 7.72
N PRO A 337 -11.47 26.58 6.97
CA PRO A 337 -12.02 25.35 7.54
C PRO A 337 -11.09 24.63 8.50
N LYS A 338 -9.79 24.64 8.23
CA LYS A 338 -8.73 24.03 9.05
C LYS A 338 -8.57 24.72 10.41
N GLU A 339 -8.53 26.04 10.42
CA GLU A 339 -8.42 26.84 11.66
C GLU A 339 -9.68 26.73 12.50
N ARG A 340 -10.84 26.62 11.85
CA ARG A 340 -12.13 26.38 12.50
C ARG A 340 -12.16 25.01 13.18
N SER A 341 -11.65 23.97 12.51
CA SER A 341 -11.59 22.61 13.07
C SER A 341 -10.62 22.57 14.26
N LYS A 342 -9.45 23.20 14.16
CA LYS A 342 -8.47 23.28 15.23
C LYS A 342 -9.02 24.05 16.44
N ALA A 343 -9.69 25.18 16.20
CA ALA A 343 -10.32 25.93 17.28
C ALA A 343 -11.45 25.15 17.98
N LYS A 344 -12.24 24.36 17.22
CA LYS A 344 -13.24 23.44 17.80
C LYS A 344 -12.60 22.38 18.67
N GLU A 345 -11.50 21.79 18.23
CA GLU A 345 -10.75 20.78 18.99
C GLU A 345 -10.14 21.37 20.27
N ASP A 346 -9.55 22.55 20.19
CA ASP A 346 -9.01 23.26 21.37
C ASP A 346 -10.09 23.61 22.38
N ILE A 347 -11.27 24.00 21.92
CA ILE A 347 -12.45 24.28 22.77
C ILE A 347 -12.93 22.96 23.40
N ALA A 348 -13.04 21.88 22.64
CA ALA A 348 -13.48 20.58 23.15
C ALA A 348 -12.49 20.03 24.20
N ARG A 349 -11.18 20.25 23.98
CA ARG A 349 -10.13 19.85 24.92
C ARG A 349 -10.16 20.65 26.21
N LYS A 350 -10.44 21.94 26.13
CA LYS A 350 -10.46 22.84 27.33
C LYS A 350 -11.75 22.79 28.13
N PHE A 351 -12.89 22.62 27.47
CA PHE A 351 -14.20 22.76 28.06
C PHE A 351 -15.11 21.52 27.99
N GLY A 352 -14.62 20.44 27.38
CA GLY A 352 -15.41 19.24 27.14
C GLY A 352 -16.38 19.37 25.94
N ALA A 353 -16.77 18.24 25.38
CA ALA A 353 -17.58 18.19 24.15
C ALA A 353 -18.94 18.91 24.25
N HIS A 354 -19.55 18.94 25.45
CA HIS A 354 -20.83 19.61 25.69
C HIS A 354 -20.76 21.13 25.47
N TYR A 355 -19.64 21.76 25.85
CA TYR A 355 -19.47 23.20 25.64
C TYR A 355 -19.10 23.59 24.22
N ALA A 356 -18.47 22.70 23.45
CA ALA A 356 -18.11 22.95 22.06
C ALA A 356 -19.35 23.25 21.22
N GLU A 357 -20.43 22.50 21.41
CA GLU A 357 -21.69 22.71 20.71
C GLU A 357 -22.38 24.05 21.09
N ALA A 358 -22.33 24.42 22.37
CA ALA A 358 -22.87 25.68 22.86
C ALA A 358 -22.10 26.88 22.29
N VAL A 359 -20.78 26.81 22.24
CA VAL A 359 -19.90 27.85 21.67
C VAL A 359 -20.11 27.96 20.16
N GLU A 360 -20.29 26.84 19.44
CA GLU A 360 -20.59 26.86 18.02
C GLU A 360 -21.93 27.54 17.72
N LYS A 361 -23.00 27.19 18.46
CA LYS A 361 -24.32 27.83 18.34
C LYS A 361 -24.25 29.33 18.66
N PHE A 362 -23.44 29.71 19.66
CA PHE A 362 -23.24 31.13 19.99
C PHE A 362 -22.54 31.87 18.86
N ASN A 363 -21.46 31.32 18.31
CA ASN A 363 -20.70 31.93 17.22
C ASN A 363 -21.51 32.03 15.92
N LEU A 364 -22.29 31.00 15.57
CA LEU A 364 -23.24 31.04 14.44
C LEU A 364 -24.30 32.12 14.63
N LYS A 365 -24.78 32.31 15.85
CA LYS A 365 -25.76 33.35 16.18
C LYS A 365 -25.15 34.76 16.14
N GLN A 366 -23.87 34.92 16.44
CA GLN A 366 -23.12 36.17 16.28
C GLN A 366 -22.89 36.51 14.81
N ALA A 367 -22.47 35.53 13.99
CA ALA A 367 -22.20 35.69 12.57
C ALA A 367 -23.47 36.06 11.78
N GLY A 368 -24.66 35.64 12.24
CA GLY A 368 -25.93 35.99 11.65
C GLY A 368 -26.52 37.35 12.11
N ARG A 369 -25.84 38.07 13.02
CA ARG A 369 -26.31 39.41 13.45
C ARG A 369 -25.88 40.48 12.43
N PRO A 370 -26.81 41.31 11.90
CA PRO A 370 -26.43 42.43 11.05
C PRO A 370 -25.52 43.39 11.86
N ALA A 371 -24.40 43.81 11.24
CA ALA A 371 -23.45 44.73 11.86
C ALA A 371 -24.18 45.95 12.48
N ARG A 372 -24.00 46.13 13.80
CA ARG A 372 -24.57 47.24 14.54
C ARG A 372 -24.02 48.55 13.93
N LYS A 373 -24.88 49.32 13.29
CA LYS A 373 -24.51 50.65 12.76
C LYS A 373 -23.95 51.45 13.93
N ALA A 374 -22.70 51.86 13.82
CA ALA A 374 -22.12 52.85 14.76
C ALA A 374 -22.99 54.12 14.63
N LYS A 375 -23.51 54.58 15.78
CA LYS A 375 -24.20 55.87 15.87
C LYS A 375 -23.19 56.99 15.65
N PRO A 376 -23.54 58.08 14.99
CA PRO A 376 -22.66 59.19 14.66
C PRO A 376 -22.09 59.87 15.88
#